data_6ff57b17e86463f65b3a42b4acd218b7
#
_entry.id   6ff57b17e86463f65b3a42b4acd218b7
#
_cell.length_a   1.000
_cell.length_b   1.000
_cell.length_c   1.000
_cell.angle_alpha   90.00
_cell.angle_beta   90.00
_cell.angle_gamma   90.00
#
_symmetry.space_group_name_H-M   'P 1'
#
loop_
_entity.id
_entity.type
_entity.pdbx_description
1 polymer ?
#
loop_
_entity_poly.entity_id
_entity_poly.type
_entity_poly.pdbx_seq_one_letter_code
_entity_poly.pdbx_strand_id
1 'polypeptide(L)'
;MTWTPHATVAVIVEDEAGRYLMVEEISGGKVVFNQPAGHIEEDEAILDAVRRETLEETGWNIEPIHFLGIYTYKAPANGVTYYRFCYAARAGDRVTEQLDDGIIAAHWLT
;
A
#
# COMPACT_ATOMS: atom_id res chain seq x y z
N MET A 1 12.85 3.99 28.36
CA MET A 1 12.88 3.45 26.99
C MET A 1 11.69 3.97 26.21
N THR A 2 11.92 4.47 25.02
CA THR A 2 10.85 5.02 24.19
C THR A 2 10.23 3.92 23.34
N TRP A 3 8.91 3.82 23.41
CA TRP A 3 8.17 2.91 22.53
C TRP A 3 8.10 3.52 21.11
N THR A 4 8.44 2.72 20.09
CA THR A 4 8.52 3.19 18.72
C THR A 4 7.60 2.36 17.83
N PRO A 5 6.36 2.79 17.60
CA PRO A 5 5.49 2.15 16.62
C PRO A 5 5.91 2.54 15.21
N HIS A 6 5.49 1.75 14.23
CA HIS A 6 5.70 2.05 12.82
C HIS A 6 4.43 2.59 12.19
N ALA A 7 4.58 3.58 11.32
CA ALA A 7 3.47 4.15 10.58
C ALA A 7 3.51 3.67 9.13
N THR A 8 2.40 3.11 8.67
CA THR A 8 2.26 2.60 7.31
C THR A 8 1.00 3.15 6.67
N VAL A 9 0.93 3.04 5.34
CA VAL A 9 -0.26 3.35 4.58
C VAL A 9 -0.73 2.11 3.84
N ALA A 10 -2.03 2.04 3.55
CA ALA A 10 -2.61 1.03 2.67
C ALA A 10 -3.68 1.69 1.83
N VAL A 11 -3.82 1.25 0.58
CA VAL A 11 -4.64 1.95 -0.40
C VAL A 11 -5.61 0.97 -1.04
N ILE A 12 -6.89 1.34 -1.08
CA ILE A 12 -7.91 0.60 -1.79
C ILE A 12 -8.26 1.39 -3.04
N VAL A 13 -7.93 0.84 -4.20
CA VAL A 13 -8.20 1.47 -5.49
C VAL A 13 -9.19 0.59 -6.23
N GLU A 14 -10.39 1.08 -6.42
CA GLU A 14 -11.46 0.36 -7.14
C GLU A 14 -11.69 1.04 -8.49
N ASP A 15 -11.81 0.24 -9.57
CA ASP A 15 -12.12 0.77 -10.89
C ASP A 15 -13.64 0.79 -11.12
N GLU A 16 -14.04 1.27 -12.29
CA GLU A 16 -15.46 1.39 -12.65
C GLU A 16 -16.15 0.04 -12.81
N ALA A 17 -15.38 -1.03 -13.03
CA ALA A 17 -15.90 -2.39 -13.17
C ALA A 17 -15.98 -3.15 -11.84
N GLY A 18 -15.67 -2.48 -10.72
CA GLY A 18 -15.68 -3.10 -9.40
C GLY A 18 -14.47 -3.97 -9.13
N ARG A 19 -13.38 -3.75 -9.85
CA ARG A 19 -12.11 -4.46 -9.61
C ARG A 19 -11.21 -3.63 -8.74
N TYR A 20 -10.36 -4.33 -7.96
CA TYR A 20 -9.42 -3.71 -7.04
C TYR A 20 -7.99 -3.88 -7.51
N LEU A 21 -7.19 -2.83 -7.38
CA LEU A 21 -5.77 -2.88 -7.72
C LEU A 21 -5.03 -3.63 -6.61
N MET A 22 -4.46 -4.77 -6.98
CA MET A 22 -3.78 -5.66 -6.05
C MET A 22 -2.34 -5.91 -6.51
N VAL A 23 -1.49 -6.13 -5.54
CA VAL A 23 -0.07 -6.42 -5.74
C VAL A 23 0.16 -7.90 -5.52
N GLU A 24 0.78 -8.55 -6.50
CA GLU A 24 1.28 -9.92 -6.37
C GLU A 24 2.73 -9.83 -5.95
N GLU A 25 3.05 -10.36 -4.77
CA GLU A 25 4.39 -10.21 -4.21
C GLU A 25 4.85 -11.46 -3.49
N ILE A 26 6.17 -11.54 -3.25
CA ILE A 26 6.76 -12.62 -2.47
C ILE A 26 6.91 -12.14 -1.04
N SER A 27 6.30 -12.86 -0.10
CA SER A 27 6.37 -12.55 1.32
C SER A 27 6.54 -13.84 2.11
N GLY A 28 7.63 -13.92 2.91
CA GLY A 28 7.92 -15.12 3.69
C GLY A 28 8.12 -16.37 2.84
N GLY A 29 8.67 -16.21 1.63
CA GLY A 29 8.89 -17.32 0.70
C GLY A 29 7.64 -17.78 -0.04
N LYS A 30 6.53 -17.05 0.07
CA LYS A 30 5.28 -17.38 -0.58
C LYS A 30 4.80 -16.23 -1.46
N VAL A 31 4.06 -16.57 -2.51
CA VAL A 31 3.38 -15.58 -3.34
C VAL A 31 2.07 -15.21 -2.67
N VAL A 32 1.85 -13.92 -2.45
CA VAL A 32 0.64 -13.40 -1.83
C VAL A 32 0.10 -12.22 -2.64
N PHE A 33 -1.19 -11.94 -2.46
CA PHE A 33 -1.85 -10.77 -3.06
C PHE A 33 -2.27 -9.82 -1.95
N ASN A 34 -1.87 -8.56 -2.07
CA ASN A 34 -2.20 -7.53 -1.09
C ASN A 34 -2.61 -6.24 -1.81
N GLN A 35 -3.32 -5.38 -1.11
CA GLN A 35 -3.47 -4.00 -1.57
C GLN A 35 -2.12 -3.29 -1.50
N PRO A 36 -1.92 -2.23 -2.29
CA PRO A 36 -0.70 -1.43 -2.18
C PRO A 36 -0.54 -0.89 -0.75
N ALA A 37 0.64 -1.02 -0.19
CA ALA A 37 0.91 -0.63 1.19
C ALA A 37 2.40 -0.45 1.41
N GLY A 38 2.78 0.31 2.42
CA GLY A 38 4.17 0.45 2.80
C GLY A 38 4.38 1.47 3.91
N HIS A 39 5.63 1.65 4.29
CA HIS A 39 6.00 2.56 5.37
C HIS A 39 6.00 4.01 4.93
N ILE A 40 5.53 4.89 5.81
CA ILE A 40 5.71 6.33 5.66
C ILE A 40 7.18 6.63 5.97
N GLU A 41 7.83 7.41 5.11
CA GLU A 41 9.22 7.77 5.30
C GLU A 41 9.36 9.00 6.19
N GLU A 42 10.56 9.20 6.75
CA GLU A 42 10.84 10.38 7.57
C GLU A 42 10.53 11.66 6.79
N ASP A 43 9.83 12.57 7.44
CA ASP A 43 9.42 13.87 6.87
C ASP A 43 8.49 13.80 5.66
N GLU A 44 7.94 12.61 5.38
CA GLU A 44 6.99 12.43 4.29
C GLU A 44 5.56 12.64 4.79
N ALA A 45 4.75 13.40 4.03
CA ALA A 45 3.34 13.56 4.32
C ALA A 45 2.59 12.25 4.02
N ILE A 46 1.55 11.96 4.79
CA ILE A 46 0.79 10.71 4.67
C ILE A 46 0.26 10.51 3.24
N LEU A 47 -0.33 11.54 2.63
CA LEU A 47 -0.88 11.41 1.27
C LEU A 47 0.20 11.21 0.22
N ASP A 48 1.39 11.77 0.45
CA ASP A 48 2.53 11.54 -0.45
C ASP A 48 3.00 10.09 -0.35
N ALA A 49 2.99 9.51 0.85
CA ALA A 49 3.30 8.10 1.03
C ALA A 49 2.28 7.21 0.32
N VAL A 50 0.99 7.56 0.38
CA VAL A 50 -0.07 6.83 -0.33
C VAL A 50 0.22 6.81 -1.83
N ARG A 51 0.56 7.95 -2.41
CA ARG A 51 0.86 8.06 -3.85
C ARG A 51 2.14 7.32 -4.21
N ARG A 52 3.20 7.52 -3.42
CA ARG A 52 4.51 6.91 -3.68
C ARG A 52 4.46 5.39 -3.61
N GLU A 53 3.91 4.84 -2.54
CA GLU A 53 3.85 3.38 -2.37
C GLU A 53 3.01 2.72 -3.46
N THR A 54 1.90 3.33 -3.85
CA THR A 54 1.08 2.78 -4.92
C THR A 54 1.82 2.81 -6.25
N LEU A 55 2.51 3.91 -6.55
CA LEU A 55 3.29 4.02 -7.78
C LEU A 55 4.43 2.99 -7.82
N GLU A 56 5.18 2.86 -6.73
CA GLU A 56 6.31 1.93 -6.66
C GLU A 56 5.88 0.48 -6.80
N GLU A 57 4.72 0.12 -6.27
CA GLU A 57 4.26 -1.27 -6.26
C GLU A 57 3.37 -1.64 -7.43
N THR A 58 2.72 -0.69 -8.06
CA THR A 58 1.74 -0.99 -9.12
C THR A 58 2.03 -0.30 -10.44
N GLY A 59 2.81 0.76 -10.44
CA GLY A 59 3.06 1.56 -11.63
C GLY A 59 1.95 2.55 -11.95
N TRP A 60 0.94 2.64 -11.09
CA TRP A 60 -0.21 3.53 -11.30
C TRP A 60 -0.11 4.79 -10.48
N ASN A 61 -0.39 5.93 -11.10
CA ASN A 61 -0.71 7.16 -10.39
C ASN A 61 -2.13 7.05 -9.86
N ILE A 62 -2.33 7.50 -8.63
CA ILE A 62 -3.67 7.50 -8.02
C ILE A 62 -3.92 8.84 -7.34
N GLU A 63 -5.18 9.13 -7.11
CA GLU A 63 -5.59 10.27 -6.33
C GLU A 63 -6.36 9.80 -5.11
N PRO A 64 -5.87 10.04 -3.89
CA PRO A 64 -6.62 9.71 -2.68
C PRO A 64 -7.92 10.50 -2.63
N ILE A 65 -9.02 9.83 -2.31
CA ILE A 65 -10.36 10.47 -2.28
C ILE A 65 -11.03 10.39 -0.92
N HIS A 66 -10.79 9.33 -0.15
CA HIS A 66 -11.40 9.16 1.17
C HIS A 66 -10.41 8.57 2.16
N PHE A 67 -10.44 9.09 3.38
CA PHE A 67 -9.76 8.46 4.50
C PHE A 67 -10.69 7.39 5.09
N LEU A 68 -10.23 6.16 5.14
CA LEU A 68 -11.03 5.03 5.63
C LEU A 68 -10.85 4.75 7.11
N GLY A 69 -9.68 5.06 7.66
CA GLY A 69 -9.44 4.86 9.08
C GLY A 69 -8.00 4.53 9.39
N ILE A 70 -7.72 4.43 10.69
CA ILE A 70 -6.43 4.01 11.21
C ILE A 70 -6.64 2.65 11.87
N TYR A 71 -5.85 1.67 11.48
CA TYR A 71 -5.94 0.31 12.00
C TYR A 71 -4.65 -0.07 12.70
N THR A 72 -4.77 -0.70 13.85
CA THR A 72 -3.63 -1.13 14.66
C THR A 72 -3.37 -2.60 14.43
N TYR A 73 -2.12 -2.94 14.16
CA TYR A 73 -1.70 -4.32 14.00
C TYR A 73 -0.39 -4.56 14.74
N LYS A 74 -0.36 -5.58 15.60
CA LYS A 74 0.88 -5.98 16.27
C LYS A 74 1.37 -7.27 15.61
N ALA A 75 2.52 -7.20 14.96
CA ALA A 75 3.08 -8.36 14.26
C ALA A 75 3.57 -9.41 15.26
N PRO A 76 3.09 -10.66 15.20
CA PRO A 76 3.53 -11.70 16.14
C PRO A 76 5.01 -12.04 16.00
N ALA A 77 5.57 -11.90 14.80
CA ALA A 77 6.94 -12.31 14.53
C ALA A 77 7.97 -11.42 15.21
N ASN A 78 7.72 -10.13 15.33
CA ASN A 78 8.71 -9.17 15.86
C ASN A 78 8.19 -8.28 16.99
N GLY A 79 6.89 -8.39 17.34
CA GLY A 79 6.28 -7.59 18.40
C GLY A 79 6.12 -6.11 18.05
N VAL A 80 6.36 -5.72 16.81
CA VAL A 80 6.24 -4.33 16.38
C VAL A 80 4.77 -3.97 16.20
N THR A 81 4.37 -2.80 16.70
CA THR A 81 3.03 -2.27 16.49
C THR A 81 3.05 -1.37 15.25
N TYR A 82 2.13 -1.65 14.34
CA TYR A 82 1.93 -0.86 13.13
C TYR A 82 0.63 -0.10 13.22
N TYR A 83 0.69 1.19 12.92
CA TYR A 83 -0.50 2.01 12.71
C TYR A 83 -0.64 2.20 11.20
N ARG A 84 -1.71 1.66 10.64
CA ARG A 84 -1.94 1.68 9.20
C ARG A 84 -3.02 2.69 8.87
N PHE A 85 -2.64 3.70 8.10
CA PHE A 85 -3.54 4.74 7.60
C PHE A 85 -4.09 4.25 6.27
N CYS A 86 -5.38 3.97 6.22
CA CYS A 86 -6.03 3.39 5.04
C CYS A 86 -6.81 4.45 4.28
N TYR A 87 -6.61 4.49 2.97
CA TYR A 87 -7.25 5.43 2.05
C TYR A 87 -7.89 4.72 0.89
N ALA A 88 -9.05 5.23 0.45
CA ALA A 88 -9.60 4.89 -0.84
C ALA A 88 -9.07 5.89 -1.85
N ALA A 89 -8.76 5.42 -3.06
CA ALA A 89 -8.19 6.26 -4.10
C ALA A 89 -8.80 5.92 -5.45
N ARG A 90 -8.69 6.89 -6.37
CA ARG A 90 -9.09 6.74 -7.76
C ARG A 90 -7.84 6.53 -8.60
N ALA A 91 -7.88 5.59 -9.55
CA ALA A 91 -6.78 5.37 -10.48
C ALA A 91 -6.70 6.51 -11.49
N GLY A 92 -5.48 6.99 -11.71
CA GLY A 92 -5.14 7.86 -12.83
C GLY A 92 -4.53 7.02 -13.94
N ASP A 93 -3.33 7.41 -14.40
CA ASP A 93 -2.64 6.73 -15.49
C ASP A 93 -1.64 5.72 -14.97
N ARG A 94 -1.45 4.65 -15.75
CA ARG A 94 -0.33 3.74 -15.56
C ARG A 94 0.91 4.39 -16.19
N VAL A 95 1.92 4.66 -15.37
CA VAL A 95 3.09 5.42 -15.83
C VAL A 95 4.36 4.60 -15.97
N THR A 96 4.41 3.41 -15.40
CA THR A 96 5.59 2.54 -15.51
C THR A 96 5.21 1.08 -15.33
N GLU A 97 5.99 0.18 -15.95
CA GLU A 97 5.93 -1.25 -15.72
C GLU A 97 7.03 -1.71 -14.78
N GLN A 98 7.93 -0.81 -14.40
CA GLN A 98 9.04 -1.13 -13.50
C GLN A 98 8.59 -0.97 -12.06
N LEU A 99 8.52 -2.07 -11.34
CA LEU A 99 8.01 -2.14 -9.97
C LEU A 99 9.15 -2.43 -9.00
N ASP A 100 8.90 -2.22 -7.70
CA ASP A 100 9.88 -2.49 -6.64
C ASP A 100 10.30 -3.95 -6.60
N ASP A 101 11.49 -4.18 -6.04
CA ASP A 101 11.99 -5.53 -5.80
C ASP A 101 11.02 -6.31 -4.91
N GLY A 102 10.81 -7.58 -5.24
CA GLY A 102 9.87 -8.44 -4.53
C GLY A 102 8.45 -8.37 -5.06
N ILE A 103 8.13 -7.39 -5.89
CA ILE A 103 6.83 -7.29 -6.55
C ILE A 103 6.90 -8.07 -7.87
N ILE A 104 5.97 -9.00 -8.06
CA ILE A 104 5.88 -9.79 -9.28
C ILE A 104 5.07 -9.02 -10.33
N ALA A 105 3.89 -8.56 -9.96
CA ALA A 105 3.00 -7.83 -10.88
C ALA A 105 1.90 -7.13 -10.11
N ALA A 106 1.25 -6.18 -10.76
CA ALA A 106 0.03 -5.54 -10.28
C ALA A 106 -1.14 -6.02 -11.12
N HIS A 107 -2.28 -6.26 -10.47
CA HIS A 107 -3.47 -6.80 -11.11
C HIS A 107 -4.72 -6.06 -10.68
N TRP A 108 -5.69 -6.02 -11.58
CA TRP A 108 -7.05 -5.60 -11.24
C TRP A 108 -7.88 -6.85 -11.00
N LEU A 109 -8.29 -7.08 -9.74
CA LEU A 109 -8.99 -8.30 -9.33
C LEU A 109 -10.36 -7.97 -8.74
N THR A 110 -11.30 -8.88 -8.95
CA THR A 110 -12.63 -8.79 -8.31
C THR A 110 -12.66 -9.44 -6.95
#